data_75359aff3f86b225facd2b35ec997e74
#
_entry.id   75359aff3f86b225facd2b35ec997e74
#
_cell.length_a   1.000
_cell.length_b   1.000
_cell.length_c   1.000
_cell.angle_alpha   90.00
_cell.angle_beta   90.00
_cell.angle_gamma   90.00
#
_symmetry.space_group_name_H-M   'P 1'
#
loop_
_entity.id
_entity.type
_entity.pdbx_description
1 polymer ?
#
loop_
_entity_poly.entity_id
_entity_poly.type
_entity_poly.pdbx_seq_one_letter_code
_entity_poly.pdbx_strand_id
1 'polypeptide(L)'
;MKFTYYISSIFLLLAICGFTTSCDVHQFPEKHPFVLHLKYDTELPLYKIIEYDPATRSELSNSYDIRYTVNIYRQNTKTNSDPLYQYVFTKDDISQLNNTITLHLIKGNYRFVVWTDYVNQNSQNDLIYDTYSFNNICLINSEYVGATDLKDCYEGIIESEVSNTIREAVINMQRPVGKYKFISTDIEEFKSKIIATKGINNNTNRSAENIVNLSDYKVYFRYNGYFPTNYNILTSKPIDSKAGIYYISDIRQLNDSEVELGFDYAFVNGTESTLSISFEIHDAENNIIAHSSPINVPIVRGKQTIVKSKFLTSDMSGGVAIIPDYDGEFNFIVK
;
A
#
# COMPACT_ATOMS: atom_id res chain seq x y z
N MET A 1 -49.74 -20.77 71.18
CA MET A 1 -48.46 -21.18 70.49
C MET A 1 -48.54 -21.28 68.96
N LYS A 2 -49.66 -21.57 68.30
CA LYS A 2 -49.76 -21.67 66.85
C LYS A 2 -49.79 -20.30 66.12
N PHE A 3 -50.28 -19.25 66.79
CA PHE A 3 -50.45 -17.93 66.18
C PHE A 3 -49.11 -17.17 66.02
N THR A 4 -48.17 -17.37 66.90
CA THR A 4 -46.84 -16.74 66.87
C THR A 4 -45.98 -17.28 65.74
N TYR A 5 -46.13 -18.55 65.31
CA TYR A 5 -45.41 -19.14 64.21
C TYR A 5 -45.87 -18.55 62.86
N TYR A 6 -47.16 -18.29 62.69
CA TYR A 6 -47.67 -17.68 61.46
C TYR A 6 -47.19 -16.25 61.23
N ILE A 7 -47.13 -15.43 62.30
CA ILE A 7 -46.64 -14.06 62.23
C ILE A 7 -45.15 -14.05 61.91
N SER A 8 -44.33 -14.92 62.50
CA SER A 8 -42.90 -15.07 62.23
C SER A 8 -42.64 -15.54 60.80
N SER A 9 -43.48 -16.45 60.26
CA SER A 9 -43.35 -16.95 58.87
C SER A 9 -43.71 -15.88 57.83
N ILE A 10 -44.70 -15.01 58.12
CA ILE A 10 -45.08 -13.89 57.23
C ILE A 10 -44.00 -12.81 57.22
N PHE A 11 -43.38 -12.48 58.38
CA PHE A 11 -42.26 -11.55 58.43
C PHE A 11 -41.02 -12.06 57.71
N LEU A 12 -40.74 -13.36 57.78
CA LEU A 12 -39.66 -13.99 57.04
C LEU A 12 -39.91 -13.98 55.52
N LEU A 13 -41.14 -14.20 55.08
CA LEU A 13 -41.50 -14.13 53.66
C LEU A 13 -41.42 -12.70 53.11
N LEU A 14 -41.86 -11.70 53.88
CA LEU A 14 -41.74 -10.29 53.52
C LEU A 14 -40.29 -9.78 53.50
N ALA A 15 -39.40 -10.27 54.36
CA ALA A 15 -37.98 -9.99 54.33
C ALA A 15 -37.31 -10.58 53.09
N ILE A 16 -37.69 -11.77 52.65
CA ILE A 16 -37.14 -12.40 51.44
C ILE A 16 -37.60 -11.69 50.15
N CYS A 17 -38.84 -11.18 50.10
CA CYS A 17 -39.31 -10.39 48.95
C CYS A 17 -38.68 -9.01 48.86
N GLY A 18 -38.18 -8.44 49.99
CA GLY A 18 -37.51 -7.12 50.00
C GLY A 18 -36.09 -7.11 49.41
N PHE A 19 -35.45 -8.26 49.29
CA PHE A 19 -34.08 -8.37 48.72
C PHE A 19 -34.02 -8.65 47.21
N THR A 20 -35.15 -8.81 46.52
CA THR A 20 -35.16 -9.14 45.10
C THR A 20 -35.34 -7.94 44.16
N THR A 21 -35.35 -6.71 44.67
CA THR A 21 -35.59 -5.51 43.82
C THR A 21 -34.35 -4.67 43.55
N SER A 22 -33.16 -5.22 43.68
CA SER A 22 -31.95 -4.49 43.31
C SER A 22 -31.09 -5.29 42.31
N CYS A 23 -31.68 -5.67 41.19
CA CYS A 23 -30.91 -5.73 39.95
C CYS A 23 -31.25 -4.48 39.17
N ASP A 24 -30.56 -3.37 39.46
CA ASP A 24 -30.37 -2.35 38.45
C ASP A 24 -29.66 -3.05 37.28
N VAL A 25 -30.45 -3.48 36.32
CA VAL A 25 -29.92 -3.88 35.03
C VAL A 25 -29.22 -2.63 34.51
N HIS A 26 -27.91 -2.56 34.67
CA HIS A 26 -27.12 -1.53 34.02
C HIS A 26 -27.43 -1.66 32.53
N GLN A 27 -28.30 -0.82 32.03
CA GLN A 27 -28.57 -0.73 30.61
C GLN A 27 -27.23 -0.44 29.95
N PHE A 28 -26.80 -1.34 29.10
CA PHE A 28 -25.60 -1.10 28.27
C PHE A 28 -25.79 0.22 27.52
N PRO A 29 -24.81 1.13 27.56
CA PRO A 29 -24.95 2.43 26.91
C PRO A 29 -25.29 2.21 25.43
N GLU A 30 -26.31 2.94 24.97
CA GLU A 30 -26.83 2.84 23.62
C GLU A 30 -25.75 3.23 22.60
N LYS A 31 -25.57 2.39 21.58
CA LYS A 31 -24.70 2.69 20.45
C LYS A 31 -25.47 3.49 19.41
N HIS A 32 -24.86 4.54 18.93
CA HIS A 32 -25.39 5.42 17.90
C HIS A 32 -24.67 5.20 16.57
N PRO A 33 -25.37 5.28 15.42
CA PRO A 33 -24.74 5.25 14.13
C PRO A 33 -23.83 6.48 13.96
N PHE A 34 -22.61 6.26 13.50
CA PHE A 34 -21.62 7.28 13.18
C PHE A 34 -21.01 6.98 11.81
N VAL A 35 -21.00 7.96 10.94
CA VAL A 35 -20.54 7.78 9.55
C VAL A 35 -19.16 8.39 9.35
N LEU A 36 -18.23 7.60 8.88
CA LEU A 36 -16.93 8.07 8.41
C LEU A 36 -16.96 8.21 6.89
N HIS A 37 -16.67 9.40 6.39
CA HIS A 37 -16.50 9.68 4.97
C HIS A 37 -15.00 9.67 4.65
N LEU A 38 -14.56 8.74 3.81
CA LEU A 38 -13.16 8.62 3.40
C LEU A 38 -12.94 9.45 2.15
N LYS A 39 -12.15 10.52 2.27
CA LYS A 39 -11.76 11.39 1.15
C LYS A 39 -10.31 11.11 0.77
N TYR A 40 -10.11 10.52 -0.40
CA TYR A 40 -8.79 10.17 -0.90
C TYR A 40 -8.09 11.34 -1.59
N ASP A 41 -6.76 11.40 -1.40
CA ASP A 41 -5.89 12.20 -2.24
C ASP A 41 -5.79 11.54 -3.61
N THR A 42 -6.20 12.27 -4.65
CA THR A 42 -6.33 11.77 -6.02
C THR A 42 -5.12 12.09 -6.90
N GLU A 43 -4.03 12.67 -6.39
CA GLU A 43 -2.85 13.02 -7.18
C GLU A 43 -2.21 11.80 -7.86
N LEU A 44 -2.30 10.60 -7.22
CA LEU A 44 -2.09 9.32 -7.90
C LEU A 44 -3.42 8.57 -7.90
N PRO A 45 -4.08 8.32 -9.02
CA PRO A 45 -5.30 7.54 -9.04
C PRO A 45 -5.01 6.12 -8.52
N LEU A 46 -5.99 5.54 -7.80
CA LEU A 46 -6.00 4.11 -7.57
C LEU A 46 -6.11 3.44 -8.96
N TYR A 47 -5.11 2.65 -9.32
CA TYR A 47 -5.17 1.90 -10.56
C TYR A 47 -6.03 0.64 -10.35
N LYS A 48 -6.83 0.30 -11.36
CA LYS A 48 -7.30 -1.07 -11.49
C LYS A 48 -6.05 -1.94 -11.61
N ILE A 49 -5.86 -2.87 -10.68
CA ILE A 49 -4.72 -3.77 -10.72
C ILE A 49 -5.00 -4.81 -11.78
N ILE A 50 -4.21 -4.77 -12.85
CA ILE A 50 -4.17 -5.77 -13.89
C ILE A 50 -2.79 -6.41 -13.80
N GLU A 51 -2.73 -7.64 -13.33
CA GLU A 51 -1.53 -8.44 -13.49
C GLU A 51 -1.49 -8.95 -14.92
N TYR A 52 -0.39 -8.70 -15.58
CA TYR A 52 -0.16 -9.12 -16.97
C TYR A 52 0.77 -10.32 -16.98
N ASP A 53 0.31 -11.45 -17.55
CA ASP A 53 1.17 -12.59 -17.79
C ASP A 53 1.91 -12.40 -19.14
N PRO A 54 3.23 -12.14 -19.11
CA PRO A 54 3.99 -11.93 -20.34
C PRO A 54 4.02 -13.17 -21.25
N ALA A 55 3.86 -14.38 -20.71
CA ALA A 55 3.88 -15.62 -21.48
C ALA A 55 2.61 -15.83 -22.32
N THR A 56 1.46 -15.44 -21.79
CA THR A 56 0.15 -15.63 -22.45
C THR A 56 -0.35 -14.38 -23.15
N ARG A 57 0.23 -13.21 -22.87
CA ARG A 57 -0.28 -11.88 -23.26
C ARG A 57 -1.74 -11.67 -22.86
N SER A 58 -2.22 -12.41 -21.88
CA SER A 58 -3.55 -12.28 -21.33
C SER A 58 -3.50 -11.45 -20.05
N GLU A 59 -4.52 -10.63 -19.86
CA GLU A 59 -4.75 -10.00 -18.56
C GLU A 59 -5.10 -11.12 -17.57
N LEU A 60 -4.22 -11.36 -16.58
CA LEU A 60 -4.57 -12.17 -15.44
C LEU A 60 -5.58 -11.36 -14.64
N SER A 61 -6.84 -11.71 -14.74
CA SER A 61 -7.88 -11.14 -13.88
C SER A 61 -7.81 -11.76 -12.49
N ASN A 62 -6.68 -11.63 -11.81
CA ASN A 62 -6.68 -11.83 -10.38
C ASN A 62 -7.50 -10.70 -9.79
N SER A 63 -8.61 -11.06 -9.24
CA SER A 63 -9.49 -10.07 -8.64
C SER A 63 -8.98 -9.81 -7.23
N TYR A 64 -8.65 -8.55 -6.96
CA TYR A 64 -8.28 -8.07 -5.64
C TYR A 64 -9.40 -7.19 -5.10
N ASP A 65 -9.60 -7.26 -3.80
CA ASP A 65 -10.48 -6.37 -3.07
C ASP A 65 -9.66 -5.29 -2.38
N ILE A 66 -10.26 -4.12 -2.18
CA ILE A 66 -9.72 -3.12 -1.27
C ILE A 66 -10.19 -3.44 0.14
N ARG A 67 -9.25 -3.54 1.06
CA ARG A 67 -9.51 -3.70 2.48
C ARG A 67 -9.40 -2.37 3.20
N TYR A 68 -10.35 -2.12 4.09
CA TYR A 68 -10.39 -1.00 5.01
C TYR A 68 -10.31 -1.54 6.43
N THR A 69 -9.26 -1.21 7.14
CA THR A 69 -9.12 -1.52 8.57
C THR A 69 -9.25 -0.23 9.37
N VAL A 70 -10.25 -0.17 10.24
CA VAL A 70 -10.55 1.00 11.08
C VAL A 70 -10.28 0.63 12.53
N ASN A 71 -9.27 1.26 13.12
CA ASN A 71 -9.00 1.17 14.55
C ASN A 71 -9.52 2.41 15.25
N ILE A 72 -10.27 2.20 16.34
CA ILE A 72 -10.90 3.25 17.13
C ILE A 72 -10.30 3.25 18.53
N TYR A 73 -9.71 4.37 18.90
CA TYR A 73 -9.12 4.60 20.20
C TYR A 73 -9.95 5.64 20.95
N ARG A 74 -9.91 5.62 22.28
CA ARG A 74 -10.36 6.78 23.06
C ARG A 74 -9.39 7.94 22.82
N GLN A 75 -9.91 9.14 22.70
CA GLN A 75 -9.08 10.35 22.64
C GLN A 75 -8.13 10.39 23.86
N ASN A 76 -6.89 10.82 23.65
CA ASN A 76 -5.82 10.84 24.67
C ASN A 76 -5.28 9.46 25.12
N THR A 77 -5.61 8.38 24.42
CA THR A 77 -4.97 7.08 24.66
C THR A 77 -3.51 7.12 24.19
N LYS A 78 -2.61 6.49 24.95
CA LYS A 78 -1.20 6.37 24.55
C LYS A 78 -1.07 5.65 23.21
N THR A 79 -0.06 6.03 22.41
CA THR A 79 0.18 5.50 21.07
C THR A 79 0.42 3.99 20.99
N ASN A 80 0.72 3.32 22.10
CA ASN A 80 0.99 1.88 22.17
C ASN A 80 -0.17 1.08 22.79
N SER A 81 -1.33 1.66 22.91
CA SER A 81 -2.51 0.96 23.46
C SER A 81 -3.25 0.22 22.35
N ASP A 82 -3.88 -0.89 22.72
CA ASP A 82 -4.78 -1.59 21.81
C ASP A 82 -5.98 -0.72 21.45
N PRO A 83 -6.54 -0.86 20.24
CA PRO A 83 -7.74 -0.15 19.87
C PRO A 83 -8.93 -0.61 20.73
N LEU A 84 -9.84 0.31 21.04
CA LEU A 84 -11.10 -0.02 21.73
C LEU A 84 -12.00 -0.88 20.82
N TYR A 85 -12.00 -0.59 19.51
CA TYR A 85 -12.70 -1.35 18.48
C TYR A 85 -11.86 -1.42 17.23
N GLN A 86 -11.94 -2.54 16.53
CA GLN A 86 -11.39 -2.74 15.20
C GLN A 86 -12.49 -3.24 14.27
N TYR A 87 -12.59 -2.63 13.10
CA TYR A 87 -13.49 -3.03 12.03
C TYR A 87 -12.69 -3.27 10.76
N VAL A 88 -13.01 -4.35 10.06
CA VAL A 88 -12.38 -4.69 8.78
C VAL A 88 -13.48 -4.85 7.74
N PHE A 89 -13.33 -4.17 6.61
CA PHE A 89 -14.26 -4.20 5.49
C PHE A 89 -13.49 -4.48 4.21
N THR A 90 -14.11 -5.18 3.26
CA THR A 90 -13.58 -5.36 1.91
C THR A 90 -14.60 -4.87 0.89
N LYS A 91 -14.12 -4.36 -0.24
CA LYS A 91 -14.93 -3.91 -1.37
C LYS A 91 -14.26 -4.24 -2.70
N ASP A 92 -15.04 -4.72 -3.64
CA ASP A 92 -14.61 -5.13 -4.98
C ASP A 92 -14.36 -3.94 -5.93
N ASP A 93 -14.91 -2.77 -5.63
CA ASP A 93 -14.93 -1.64 -6.56
C ASP A 93 -13.93 -0.56 -6.16
N ILE A 94 -12.83 -0.52 -6.90
CA ILE A 94 -11.76 0.47 -6.78
C ILE A 94 -12.22 1.87 -7.26
N SER A 95 -13.24 1.94 -8.12
CA SER A 95 -13.67 3.20 -8.73
C SER A 95 -14.42 4.13 -7.78
N GLN A 96 -14.90 3.61 -6.63
CA GLN A 96 -15.63 4.40 -5.64
C GLN A 96 -14.72 4.95 -4.54
N LEU A 97 -13.92 5.96 -4.88
CA LEU A 97 -13.00 6.63 -3.95
C LEU A 97 -13.69 7.41 -2.80
N ASN A 98 -15.00 7.58 -2.84
CA ASN A 98 -15.76 8.21 -1.78
C ASN A 98 -16.52 7.16 -0.97
N ASN A 99 -15.79 6.40 -0.16
CA ASN A 99 -16.40 5.38 0.67
C ASN A 99 -16.89 5.95 1.99
N THR A 100 -18.10 5.55 2.36
CA THR A 100 -18.66 5.80 3.67
C THR A 100 -18.65 4.52 4.48
N ILE A 101 -18.20 4.61 5.73
CA ILE A 101 -18.21 3.51 6.70
C ILE A 101 -19.14 3.88 7.82
N THR A 102 -20.18 3.07 8.05
CA THR A 102 -21.10 3.28 9.18
C THR A 102 -20.64 2.42 10.35
N LEU A 103 -20.39 3.08 11.48
CA LEU A 103 -19.99 2.50 12.75
C LEU A 103 -21.11 2.65 13.76
N HIS A 104 -21.16 1.77 14.77
CA HIS A 104 -22.12 1.88 15.89
C HIS A 104 -21.34 2.08 17.19
N LEU A 105 -21.31 3.30 17.69
CA LEU A 105 -20.48 3.72 18.81
C LEU A 105 -21.27 4.31 19.96
N ILE A 106 -20.78 4.13 21.17
CA ILE A 106 -21.27 4.84 22.37
C ILE A 106 -20.80 6.30 22.26
N LYS A 107 -21.55 7.23 22.86
CA LYS A 107 -21.13 8.65 22.95
C LYS A 107 -19.77 8.79 23.63
N GLY A 108 -18.94 9.65 23.08
CA GLY A 108 -17.59 9.89 23.61
C GLY A 108 -16.65 10.50 22.57
N ASN A 109 -15.44 10.80 23.00
CA ASN A 109 -14.38 11.33 22.17
C ASN A 109 -13.47 10.21 21.70
N TYR A 110 -13.28 10.12 20.39
CA TYR A 110 -12.55 9.04 19.75
C TYR A 110 -11.50 9.57 18.80
N ARG A 111 -10.45 8.77 18.63
CA ARG A 111 -9.46 8.87 17.55
C ARG A 111 -9.69 7.72 16.61
N PHE A 112 -10.05 8.03 15.37
CA PHE A 112 -10.23 7.08 14.29
C PHE A 112 -8.95 7.01 13.47
N VAL A 113 -8.45 5.82 13.24
CA VAL A 113 -7.26 5.55 12.44
C VAL A 113 -7.63 4.54 11.38
N VAL A 114 -7.44 4.89 10.13
CA VAL A 114 -7.85 4.07 8.97
C VAL A 114 -6.63 3.71 8.17
N TRP A 115 -6.53 2.43 7.81
CA TRP A 115 -5.60 1.89 6.82
C TRP A 115 -6.37 1.27 5.67
N THR A 116 -5.88 1.48 4.44
CA THR A 116 -6.47 0.89 3.24
C THR A 116 -5.38 0.27 2.40
N ASP A 117 -5.55 -0.99 2.04
CA ASP A 117 -4.64 -1.78 1.22
C ASP A 117 -5.38 -2.80 0.36
N TYR A 118 -4.65 -3.62 -0.38
CA TYR A 118 -5.21 -4.67 -1.23
C TYR A 118 -5.09 -6.03 -0.56
N VAL A 119 -6.13 -6.86 -0.77
CA VAL A 119 -6.20 -8.25 -0.35
C VAL A 119 -6.70 -9.12 -1.50
N ASN A 120 -6.51 -10.44 -1.40
CA ASN A 120 -7.12 -11.36 -2.36
C ASN A 120 -8.64 -11.24 -2.32
N GLN A 121 -9.29 -11.42 -3.47
CA GLN A 121 -10.74 -11.37 -3.59
C GLN A 121 -11.42 -12.26 -2.55
N ASN A 122 -12.48 -11.74 -1.93
CA ASN A 122 -13.26 -12.40 -0.87
C ASN A 122 -12.44 -12.81 0.37
N SER A 123 -11.31 -12.16 0.61
CA SER A 123 -10.44 -12.38 1.77
C SER A 123 -10.26 -11.10 2.59
N GLN A 124 -10.00 -11.26 3.88
CA GLN A 124 -9.55 -10.17 4.76
C GLN A 124 -8.12 -10.40 5.26
N ASN A 125 -7.48 -11.48 4.81
CA ASN A 125 -6.12 -11.82 5.21
C ASN A 125 -5.11 -10.86 4.59
N ASP A 126 -4.04 -10.60 5.31
CA ASP A 126 -2.91 -9.81 4.84
C ASP A 126 -2.32 -10.39 3.55
N LEU A 127 -2.02 -9.53 2.57
CA LEU A 127 -1.41 -9.91 1.29
C LEU A 127 -0.01 -9.33 1.16
N ILE A 128 0.15 -8.04 1.34
CA ILE A 128 1.42 -7.32 1.23
C ILE A 128 1.87 -6.82 2.60
N TYR A 129 0.94 -6.33 3.40
CA TYR A 129 1.20 -5.69 4.69
C TYR A 129 0.60 -6.50 5.83
N ASP A 130 1.40 -6.79 6.86
CA ASP A 130 0.90 -7.20 8.17
C ASP A 130 0.28 -5.96 8.83
N THR A 131 -1.04 -6.01 9.03
CA THR A 131 -1.83 -4.93 9.59
C THR A 131 -2.32 -5.22 11.01
N TYR A 132 -1.76 -6.24 11.66
CA TYR A 132 -2.12 -6.61 13.03
C TYR A 132 -1.95 -5.46 14.02
N SER A 133 -0.84 -4.70 13.89
CA SER A 133 -0.56 -3.55 14.75
C SER A 133 -0.30 -2.28 13.94
N PHE A 134 -1.13 -1.25 14.15
CA PHE A 134 -0.96 0.05 13.50
C PHE A 134 0.26 0.83 13.98
N ASN A 135 0.89 0.40 15.07
CA ASN A 135 2.19 0.89 15.50
C ASN A 135 3.35 0.32 14.65
N ASN A 136 3.10 -0.77 13.94
CA ASN A 136 4.11 -1.50 13.18
C ASN A 136 3.50 -2.24 12.01
N ILE A 137 3.00 -1.53 11.01
CA ILE A 137 2.65 -2.10 9.71
C ILE A 137 3.94 -2.52 9.02
N CYS A 138 4.06 -3.75 8.58
CA CYS A 138 5.28 -4.24 7.92
C CYS A 138 4.98 -5.11 6.69
N LEU A 139 5.96 -5.22 5.79
CA LEU A 139 5.89 -6.13 4.66
C LEU A 139 5.97 -7.58 5.15
N ILE A 140 5.01 -8.45 4.75
CA ILE A 140 4.87 -9.81 5.27
C ILE A 140 5.79 -10.84 4.60
N ASN A 141 6.27 -10.57 3.37
CA ASN A 141 6.99 -11.56 2.61
C ASN A 141 8.45 -11.72 3.08
N SER A 142 8.90 -12.96 3.22
CA SER A 142 10.31 -13.30 3.46
C SER A 142 11.20 -12.89 2.27
N GLU A 143 10.67 -13.00 1.05
CA GLU A 143 11.26 -12.49 -0.18
C GLU A 143 10.58 -11.19 -0.57
N TYR A 144 11.39 -10.20 -0.91
CA TYR A 144 10.88 -8.90 -1.29
C TYR A 144 10.26 -8.94 -2.69
N VAL A 145 9.05 -8.41 -2.82
CA VAL A 145 8.33 -8.29 -4.09
C VAL A 145 8.29 -6.82 -4.50
N GLY A 146 8.89 -6.49 -5.63
CA GLY A 146 8.77 -5.19 -6.32
C GLY A 146 7.86 -5.30 -7.53
N ALA A 147 7.79 -4.23 -8.33
CA ALA A 147 7.05 -4.13 -9.58
C ALA A 147 5.55 -4.51 -9.46
N THR A 148 4.93 -4.21 -8.33
CA THR A 148 3.51 -4.49 -8.08
C THR A 148 2.79 -3.28 -7.51
N ASP A 149 1.62 -2.97 -8.08
CA ASP A 149 0.73 -1.92 -7.58
C ASP A 149 -0.05 -2.35 -6.31
N LEU A 150 0.04 -3.62 -5.90
CA LEU A 150 -0.52 -4.12 -4.65
C LEU A 150 0.10 -3.46 -3.40
N LYS A 151 1.24 -2.78 -3.56
CA LYS A 151 1.88 -1.99 -2.50
C LYS A 151 1.27 -0.61 -2.31
N ASP A 152 0.37 -0.16 -3.19
CA ASP A 152 -0.32 1.10 -2.98
C ASP A 152 -1.23 0.98 -1.76
N CYS A 153 -1.19 1.98 -0.88
CA CYS A 153 -1.93 1.97 0.36
C CYS A 153 -2.23 3.40 0.82
N TYR A 154 -3.20 3.51 1.74
CA TYR A 154 -3.60 4.80 2.28
C TYR A 154 -3.73 4.73 3.79
N GLU A 155 -3.46 5.85 4.44
CA GLU A 155 -3.70 6.08 5.85
C GLU A 155 -4.53 7.34 6.08
N GLY A 156 -5.27 7.38 7.18
CA GLY A 156 -5.97 8.57 7.63
C GLY A 156 -6.22 8.53 9.13
N ILE A 157 -6.13 9.70 9.76
CA ILE A 157 -6.38 9.86 11.19
C ILE A 157 -7.29 11.06 11.40
N ILE A 158 -8.28 10.91 12.28
CA ILE A 158 -9.12 12.01 12.75
C ILE A 158 -9.52 11.80 14.21
N GLU A 159 -9.63 12.89 14.96
CA GLU A 159 -10.26 12.92 16.25
C GLU A 159 -11.65 13.55 16.13
N SER A 160 -12.66 12.91 16.70
CA SER A 160 -14.03 13.39 16.66
C SER A 160 -14.80 12.95 17.89
N GLU A 161 -15.76 13.79 18.31
CA GLU A 161 -16.79 13.43 19.26
C GLU A 161 -17.90 12.65 18.55
N VAL A 162 -18.41 11.63 19.20
CA VAL A 162 -19.66 10.94 18.85
C VAL A 162 -20.74 11.36 19.83
N SER A 163 -21.75 12.07 19.36
CA SER A 163 -22.82 12.59 20.20
C SER A 163 -24.18 12.55 19.49
N ASN A 164 -25.22 13.09 20.09
CA ASN A 164 -26.54 13.19 19.42
C ASN A 164 -26.53 14.14 18.22
N THR A 165 -25.62 15.12 18.22
CA THR A 165 -25.51 16.17 17.21
C THR A 165 -24.39 15.92 16.22
N ILE A 166 -23.31 15.24 16.64
CA ILE A 166 -22.15 14.91 15.79
C ILE A 166 -22.22 13.42 15.48
N ARG A 167 -22.60 13.10 14.24
CA ARG A 167 -22.86 11.74 13.77
C ARG A 167 -22.04 11.34 12.54
N GLU A 168 -21.15 12.22 12.10
CA GLU A 168 -20.28 11.99 10.94
C GLU A 168 -18.96 12.72 11.08
N ALA A 169 -17.93 12.22 10.38
CA ALA A 169 -16.65 12.89 10.22
C ALA A 169 -16.03 12.55 8.86
N VAL A 170 -15.21 13.47 8.35
CA VAL A 170 -14.48 13.28 7.10
C VAL A 170 -13.02 13.00 7.41
N ILE A 171 -12.49 11.85 6.96
CA ILE A 171 -11.09 11.50 7.07
C ILE A 171 -10.43 11.74 5.72
N ASN A 172 -9.39 12.58 5.69
CA ASN A 172 -8.55 12.70 4.52
C ASN A 172 -7.56 11.54 4.49
N MET A 173 -7.67 10.72 3.47
CA MET A 173 -6.83 9.55 3.23
C MET A 173 -5.65 9.97 2.35
N GLN A 174 -4.44 9.70 2.77
CA GLN A 174 -3.21 10.02 2.05
C GLN A 174 -2.33 8.78 1.91
N ARG A 175 -1.52 8.72 0.88
CA ARG A 175 -0.54 7.63 0.72
C ARG A 175 0.63 7.81 1.68
N PRO A 176 0.99 6.81 2.49
CA PRO A 176 2.24 6.82 3.26
C PRO A 176 3.46 6.50 2.39
N VAL A 177 3.24 6.07 1.17
CA VAL A 177 4.24 5.66 0.19
C VAL A 177 4.40 6.66 -0.94
N GLY A 178 5.55 6.64 -1.60
CA GLY A 178 5.77 7.22 -2.93
C GLY A 178 6.16 6.12 -3.90
N LYS A 179 5.81 6.30 -5.18
CA LYS A 179 6.13 5.38 -6.29
C LYS A 179 7.32 5.92 -7.05
N TYR A 180 8.18 5.05 -7.56
CA TYR A 180 9.13 5.39 -8.60
C TYR A 180 9.02 4.42 -9.77
N LYS A 181 9.49 4.87 -10.95
CA LYS A 181 9.47 4.09 -12.19
C LYS A 181 10.71 4.42 -13.02
N PHE A 182 11.36 3.38 -13.55
CA PHE A 182 12.45 3.52 -14.51
C PHE A 182 11.96 3.27 -15.92
N ILE A 183 12.24 4.22 -16.83
CA ILE A 183 11.87 4.14 -18.26
C ILE A 183 13.11 4.30 -19.10
N SER A 184 13.37 3.34 -20.01
CA SER A 184 14.41 3.44 -21.01
C SER A 184 13.86 3.96 -22.32
N THR A 185 14.63 4.84 -22.98
CA THR A 185 14.24 5.54 -24.22
C THR A 185 15.04 5.09 -25.45
N ASP A 186 15.79 3.98 -25.35
CA ASP A 186 16.73 3.52 -26.36
C ASP A 186 16.43 2.08 -26.86
N ILE A 187 15.16 1.71 -26.85
CA ILE A 187 14.72 0.35 -27.25
C ILE A 187 15.13 0.01 -28.69
N GLU A 188 15.07 0.94 -29.64
CA GLU A 188 15.43 0.72 -31.03
C GLU A 188 16.95 0.55 -31.19
N GLU A 189 17.77 1.34 -30.49
CA GLU A 189 19.22 1.18 -30.43
C GLU A 189 19.57 -0.19 -29.82
N PHE A 190 18.89 -0.58 -28.76
CA PHE A 190 19.08 -1.87 -28.11
C PHE A 190 18.76 -3.04 -29.04
N LYS A 191 17.61 -3.07 -29.72
CA LYS A 191 17.24 -4.08 -30.71
C LYS A 191 18.31 -4.19 -31.80
N SER A 192 18.75 -3.06 -32.32
CA SER A 192 19.79 -2.99 -33.35
C SER A 192 21.11 -3.58 -32.88
N LYS A 193 21.54 -3.29 -31.65
CA LYS A 193 22.77 -3.83 -31.05
C LYS A 193 22.69 -5.34 -30.86
N ILE A 194 21.56 -5.87 -30.40
CA ILE A 194 21.37 -7.33 -30.23
C ILE A 194 21.41 -8.07 -31.58
N ILE A 195 20.72 -7.53 -32.59
CA ILE A 195 20.74 -8.12 -33.94
C ILE A 195 22.16 -8.18 -34.49
N ALA A 196 22.92 -7.11 -34.35
CA ALA A 196 24.33 -7.06 -34.82
C ALA A 196 25.21 -8.07 -34.07
N THR A 197 25.02 -8.21 -32.75
CA THR A 197 25.81 -9.13 -31.90
C THR A 197 25.49 -10.60 -32.20
N LYS A 198 24.21 -10.94 -32.48
CA LYS A 198 23.81 -12.31 -32.83
C LYS A 198 24.14 -12.71 -34.24
N GLY A 199 24.76 -11.84 -35.06
CA GLY A 199 25.18 -12.12 -36.44
C GLY A 199 24.00 -12.46 -37.37
N ILE A 200 22.80 -12.01 -37.05
CA ILE A 200 21.60 -12.26 -37.85
C ILE A 200 21.64 -11.35 -39.07
N ASN A 201 21.95 -11.95 -40.22
CA ASN A 201 21.96 -11.24 -41.51
C ASN A 201 20.54 -10.75 -41.83
N ASN A 202 20.40 -9.46 -42.11
CA ASN A 202 19.14 -8.76 -42.45
C ASN A 202 18.47 -9.28 -43.76
N ASN A 203 18.97 -10.39 -44.37
CA ASN A 203 18.43 -10.96 -45.59
C ASN A 203 17.21 -11.89 -45.38
N THR A 204 16.78 -12.12 -44.17
CA THR A 204 15.51 -12.79 -43.90
C THR A 204 14.46 -11.72 -43.67
N ASN A 205 13.36 -11.76 -44.44
CA ASN A 205 12.17 -10.87 -44.35
C ASN A 205 11.44 -10.96 -42.98
N ARG A 206 12.15 -11.11 -41.88
CA ARG A 206 11.62 -11.01 -40.52
C ARG A 206 11.84 -9.59 -40.01
N SER A 207 10.76 -8.91 -39.67
CA SER A 207 10.85 -7.60 -39.00
C SER A 207 11.68 -7.72 -37.73
N ALA A 208 12.47 -6.68 -37.40
CA ALA A 208 13.32 -6.65 -36.21
C ALA A 208 12.54 -6.93 -34.92
N GLU A 209 11.24 -6.66 -34.92
CA GLU A 209 10.28 -6.96 -33.82
C GLU A 209 10.17 -8.46 -33.48
N ASN A 210 10.40 -9.35 -34.49
CA ASN A 210 10.32 -10.81 -34.29
C ASN A 210 11.66 -11.44 -33.86
N ILE A 211 12.74 -10.65 -33.75
CA ILE A 211 14.10 -11.14 -33.49
C ILE A 211 14.51 -10.89 -32.03
N VAL A 212 14.05 -9.80 -31.43
CA VAL A 212 14.35 -9.46 -30.03
C VAL A 212 13.06 -9.48 -29.21
N ASN A 213 12.91 -10.53 -28.40
CA ASN A 213 11.77 -10.66 -27.51
C ASN A 213 12.15 -10.07 -26.15
N LEU A 214 11.45 -9.02 -25.69
CA LEU A 214 11.73 -8.36 -24.42
C LEU A 214 11.52 -9.28 -23.21
N SER A 215 10.68 -10.31 -23.31
CA SER A 215 10.47 -11.28 -22.23
C SER A 215 11.71 -12.13 -21.91
N ASP A 216 12.69 -12.17 -22.83
CA ASP A 216 13.95 -12.88 -22.62
C ASP A 216 14.91 -12.12 -21.69
N TYR A 217 14.54 -10.90 -21.31
CA TYR A 217 15.38 -10.02 -20.48
C TYR A 217 14.72 -9.76 -19.14
N LYS A 218 15.52 -9.77 -18.06
CA LYS A 218 15.10 -9.45 -16.69
C LYS A 218 15.93 -8.31 -16.13
N VAL A 219 15.30 -7.46 -15.34
CA VAL A 219 15.95 -6.34 -14.66
C VAL A 219 16.04 -6.62 -13.17
N TYR A 220 17.24 -6.67 -12.64
CA TYR A 220 17.55 -6.91 -11.25
C TYR A 220 17.79 -5.57 -10.56
N PHE A 221 16.80 -5.04 -9.87
CA PHE A 221 16.93 -3.82 -9.08
C PHE A 221 17.52 -4.10 -7.70
N ARG A 222 18.43 -3.25 -7.24
CA ARG A 222 19.06 -3.32 -5.92
C ARG A 222 18.95 -1.99 -5.20
N TYR A 223 18.58 -2.01 -3.94
CA TYR A 223 18.65 -0.84 -3.05
C TYR A 223 20.04 -0.81 -2.39
N ASN A 224 20.82 0.23 -2.68
CA ASN A 224 22.20 0.38 -2.23
C ASN A 224 22.29 1.03 -0.85
N GLY A 225 21.39 0.69 0.05
CA GLY A 225 21.28 1.22 1.39
C GLY A 225 20.16 0.58 2.16
N TYR A 226 19.59 1.33 3.09
CA TYR A 226 18.46 0.88 3.88
C TYR A 226 17.14 1.18 3.17
N PHE A 227 16.30 0.17 3.04
CA PHE A 227 14.95 0.30 2.48
C PHE A 227 13.93 0.28 3.62
N PRO A 228 12.98 1.25 3.71
CA PRO A 228 11.98 1.29 4.77
C PRO A 228 10.98 0.14 4.63
N THR A 229 10.93 -0.73 5.64
CA THR A 229 10.09 -1.94 5.62
C THR A 229 8.89 -1.86 6.55
N ASN A 230 8.96 -1.00 7.56
CA ASN A 230 7.95 -0.90 8.60
C ASN A 230 7.46 0.54 8.76
N TYR A 231 6.19 0.68 9.08
CA TYR A 231 5.54 1.98 9.20
C TYR A 231 4.62 2.05 10.42
N ASN A 232 4.66 3.17 11.12
CA ASN A 232 3.78 3.45 12.24
C ASN A 232 2.73 4.50 11.80
N ILE A 233 1.47 4.08 11.67
CA ILE A 233 0.38 4.95 11.26
C ILE A 233 0.14 6.05 12.29
N LEU A 234 0.22 5.73 13.60
CA LEU A 234 -0.11 6.70 14.67
C LEU A 234 0.85 7.89 14.70
N THR A 235 2.05 7.74 14.12
CA THR A 235 3.05 8.80 13.98
C THR A 235 3.29 9.23 12.55
N SER A 236 2.66 8.55 11.57
CA SER A 236 2.82 8.74 10.13
C SER A 236 4.29 8.70 9.69
N LYS A 237 5.06 7.71 10.17
CA LYS A 237 6.51 7.60 9.91
C LYS A 237 6.96 6.15 9.73
N PRO A 238 7.96 5.91 8.85
CA PRO A 238 8.73 4.67 8.87
C PRO A 238 9.43 4.51 10.21
N ILE A 239 9.51 3.28 10.71
CA ILE A 239 10.10 2.96 12.02
C ILE A 239 11.21 1.93 11.93
N ASP A 240 11.32 1.20 10.84
CA ASP A 240 12.37 0.21 10.61
C ASP A 240 12.73 0.12 9.12
N SER A 241 13.93 -0.43 8.84
CA SER A 241 14.45 -0.56 7.48
C SER A 241 15.38 -1.77 7.38
N LYS A 242 15.53 -2.33 6.18
CA LYS A 242 16.42 -3.45 5.88
C LYS A 242 17.41 -3.07 4.79
N ALA A 243 18.64 -3.59 4.91
CA ALA A 243 19.65 -3.53 3.85
C ALA A 243 19.62 -4.80 2.99
N GLY A 244 20.22 -4.73 1.78
CA GLY A 244 20.33 -5.88 0.89
C GLY A 244 19.03 -6.27 0.18
N ILE A 245 18.06 -5.38 0.14
CA ILE A 245 16.80 -5.58 -0.59
C ILE A 245 17.06 -5.48 -2.09
N TYR A 246 16.47 -6.42 -2.83
CA TYR A 246 16.46 -6.43 -4.29
C TYR A 246 15.14 -7.03 -4.79
N TYR A 247 14.81 -6.78 -6.06
CA TYR A 247 13.70 -7.44 -6.75
C TYR A 247 14.01 -7.59 -8.25
N ILE A 248 13.25 -8.47 -8.90
CA ILE A 248 13.36 -8.72 -10.33
C ILE A 248 12.10 -8.18 -11.02
N SER A 249 12.29 -7.51 -12.15
CA SER A 249 11.21 -6.97 -12.97
C SER A 249 11.33 -7.43 -14.41
N ASP A 250 10.20 -7.52 -15.10
CA ASP A 250 10.11 -7.71 -16.53
C ASP A 250 10.21 -6.37 -17.27
N ILE A 251 10.80 -6.38 -18.47
CA ILE A 251 10.77 -5.21 -19.33
C ILE A 251 9.40 -5.14 -20.03
N ARG A 252 8.69 -4.04 -19.84
CA ARG A 252 7.39 -3.81 -20.44
C ARG A 252 7.43 -2.69 -21.47
N GLN A 253 7.02 -2.98 -22.71
CA GLN A 253 6.91 -1.95 -23.74
C GLN A 253 5.77 -0.98 -23.43
N LEU A 254 6.08 0.32 -23.42
CA LEU A 254 5.12 1.40 -23.22
C LEU A 254 4.62 1.97 -24.56
N ASN A 255 5.56 2.17 -25.51
CA ASN A 255 5.32 2.62 -26.87
C ASN A 255 6.50 2.20 -27.77
N ASP A 256 6.55 2.67 -29.01
CA ASP A 256 7.57 2.27 -29.98
C ASP A 256 9.00 2.65 -29.56
N SER A 257 9.17 3.70 -28.73
CA SER A 257 10.48 4.23 -28.34
C SER A 257 10.82 4.04 -26.86
N GLU A 258 9.87 3.64 -26.01
CA GLU A 258 10.04 3.60 -24.57
C GLU A 258 9.62 2.25 -23.96
N VAL A 259 10.40 1.81 -23.00
CA VAL A 259 10.09 0.63 -22.18
C VAL A 259 10.21 0.95 -20.71
N GLU A 260 9.31 0.38 -19.91
CA GLU A 260 9.42 0.37 -18.46
C GLU A 260 10.34 -0.77 -18.06
N LEU A 261 11.37 -0.45 -17.29
CA LEU A 261 12.30 -1.45 -16.73
C LEU A 261 11.79 -2.01 -15.41
N GLY A 262 11.05 -1.21 -14.67
CA GLY A 262 10.45 -1.59 -13.39
C GLY A 262 10.03 -0.38 -12.58
N PHE A 263 9.29 -0.65 -11.50
CA PHE A 263 8.81 0.35 -10.55
C PHE A 263 8.69 -0.25 -9.15
N ASP A 264 8.56 0.58 -8.15
CA ASP A 264 8.22 0.11 -6.81
C ASP A 264 7.67 1.25 -5.93
N TYR A 265 7.19 0.88 -4.75
CA TYR A 265 6.68 1.77 -3.72
C TYR A 265 7.54 1.68 -2.48
N ALA A 266 7.77 2.80 -1.83
CA ALA A 266 8.48 2.85 -0.55
C ALA A 266 7.80 3.79 0.43
N PHE A 267 7.82 3.46 1.71
CA PHE A 267 7.37 4.36 2.77
C PHE A 267 8.23 5.61 2.83
N VAL A 268 7.58 6.77 3.00
CA VAL A 268 8.23 8.08 2.99
C VAL A 268 8.25 8.69 4.39
N ASN A 269 9.41 9.14 4.83
CA ASN A 269 9.55 9.90 6.07
C ASN A 269 9.30 11.39 5.83
N GLY A 270 8.15 11.88 6.28
CA GLY A 270 7.72 13.25 5.98
C GLY A 270 7.14 13.37 4.58
N THR A 271 7.59 14.35 3.80
CA THR A 271 7.09 14.62 2.44
C THR A 271 7.93 13.96 1.36
N GLU A 272 9.23 13.76 1.63
CA GLU A 272 10.19 13.21 0.66
C GLU A 272 11.26 12.38 1.38
N SER A 273 11.71 11.31 0.74
CA SER A 273 12.86 10.48 1.10
C SER A 273 13.70 10.23 -0.16
N THR A 274 14.93 9.77 -0.01
CA THR A 274 15.79 9.41 -1.15
C THR A 274 16.21 7.96 -1.03
N LEU A 275 16.07 7.20 -2.11
CA LEU A 275 16.60 5.84 -2.24
C LEU A 275 17.73 5.80 -3.25
N SER A 276 18.82 5.14 -2.91
CA SER A 276 19.90 4.84 -3.83
C SER A 276 19.64 3.51 -4.52
N ILE A 277 19.39 3.53 -5.82
CA ILE A 277 18.94 2.39 -6.61
C ILE A 277 19.92 2.13 -7.73
N SER A 278 20.33 0.87 -7.91
CA SER A 278 21.05 0.41 -9.10
C SER A 278 20.32 -0.79 -9.69
N PHE A 279 20.62 -1.11 -10.93
CA PHE A 279 20.06 -2.29 -11.60
C PHE A 279 21.06 -2.93 -12.57
N GLU A 280 20.81 -4.20 -12.87
CA GLU A 280 21.45 -4.99 -13.89
C GLU A 280 20.38 -5.55 -14.83
N ILE A 281 20.64 -5.55 -16.14
CA ILE A 281 19.77 -6.18 -17.12
C ILE A 281 20.45 -7.46 -17.59
N HIS A 282 19.75 -8.57 -17.45
CA HIS A 282 20.24 -9.90 -17.77
C HIS A 282 19.48 -10.46 -18.98
N ASP A 283 20.18 -11.21 -19.85
CA ASP A 283 19.58 -11.99 -20.93
C ASP A 283 19.06 -13.35 -20.41
N ALA A 284 18.51 -14.18 -21.32
CA ALA A 284 17.98 -15.49 -21.00
C ALA A 284 19.02 -16.48 -20.46
N GLU A 285 20.29 -16.29 -20.81
CA GLU A 285 21.43 -17.05 -20.32
C GLU A 285 22.03 -16.50 -19.02
N ASN A 286 21.36 -15.49 -18.43
CA ASN A 286 21.77 -14.78 -17.22
C ASN A 286 23.09 -13.98 -17.35
N ASN A 287 23.45 -13.57 -18.57
CA ASN A 287 24.56 -12.66 -18.79
C ASN A 287 24.11 -11.22 -18.57
N ILE A 288 24.95 -10.42 -17.91
CA ILE A 288 24.70 -8.98 -17.75
C ILE A 288 24.98 -8.28 -19.06
N ILE A 289 23.95 -7.64 -19.63
CA ILE A 289 24.03 -6.92 -20.90
C ILE A 289 24.05 -5.40 -20.73
N ALA A 290 23.55 -4.89 -19.60
CA ALA A 290 23.63 -3.51 -19.20
C ALA A 290 23.54 -3.41 -17.68
N HIS A 291 24.09 -2.33 -17.10
CA HIS A 291 23.99 -2.05 -15.68
C HIS A 291 24.01 -0.53 -15.40
N SER A 292 23.53 -0.13 -14.24
CA SER A 292 23.62 1.25 -13.78
C SER A 292 24.51 1.36 -12.55
N SER A 293 25.22 2.49 -12.42
CA SER A 293 25.72 2.94 -11.13
C SER A 293 24.54 3.31 -10.20
N PRO A 294 24.75 3.41 -8.88
CA PRO A 294 23.71 3.87 -7.95
C PRO A 294 23.14 5.23 -8.32
N ILE A 295 21.83 5.30 -8.50
CA ILE A 295 21.07 6.52 -8.83
C ILE A 295 20.29 6.91 -7.57
N ASN A 296 20.44 8.16 -7.13
CA ASN A 296 19.67 8.70 -6.00
C ASN A 296 18.31 9.18 -6.50
N VAL A 297 17.28 8.42 -6.17
CA VAL A 297 15.90 8.65 -6.61
C VAL A 297 15.11 9.28 -5.46
N PRO A 298 14.58 10.51 -5.58
CA PRO A 298 13.65 11.05 -4.61
C PRO A 298 12.32 10.32 -4.67
N ILE A 299 11.84 9.94 -3.51
CA ILE A 299 10.56 9.28 -3.31
C ILE A 299 9.66 10.27 -2.59
N VAL A 300 8.70 10.82 -3.30
CA VAL A 300 7.79 11.84 -2.77
C VAL A 300 6.49 11.19 -2.36
N ARG A 301 6.04 11.47 -1.14
CA ARG A 301 4.80 10.93 -0.58
C ARG A 301 3.61 11.22 -1.48
N GLY A 302 2.83 10.19 -1.83
CA GLY A 302 1.65 10.30 -2.68
C GLY A 302 1.92 10.61 -4.14
N LYS A 303 3.21 10.64 -4.59
CA LYS A 303 3.57 10.98 -5.96
C LYS A 303 4.41 9.90 -6.64
N GLN A 304 4.45 9.95 -7.98
CA GLN A 304 5.29 9.08 -8.79
C GLN A 304 6.52 9.85 -9.30
N THR A 305 7.70 9.28 -9.04
CA THR A 305 8.97 9.75 -9.61
C THR A 305 9.30 8.92 -10.84
N ILE A 306 9.46 9.56 -12.00
CA ILE A 306 9.87 8.90 -13.23
C ILE A 306 11.34 9.18 -13.51
N VAL A 307 12.13 8.11 -13.66
CA VAL A 307 13.56 8.18 -14.00
C VAL A 307 13.70 7.73 -15.45
N LYS A 308 14.00 8.66 -16.36
CA LYS A 308 14.14 8.40 -17.80
C LYS A 308 15.57 8.55 -18.25
N SER A 309 16.08 7.56 -19.01
CA SER A 309 17.36 7.62 -19.73
C SER A 309 17.50 6.50 -20.75
N LYS A 310 18.66 6.46 -21.43
CA LYS A 310 19.10 5.35 -22.27
C LYS A 310 19.73 4.27 -21.40
N PHE A 311 18.93 3.42 -20.81
CA PHE A 311 19.39 2.41 -19.86
C PHE A 311 19.77 1.05 -20.50
N LEU A 312 19.26 0.76 -21.68
CA LEU A 312 19.47 -0.54 -22.34
C LEU A 312 20.80 -0.63 -23.07
N THR A 313 21.37 0.50 -23.49
CA THR A 313 22.58 0.48 -24.36
C THR A 313 23.81 1.13 -23.74
N SER A 314 23.68 1.80 -22.60
CA SER A 314 24.76 2.57 -21.99
C SER A 314 25.19 1.99 -20.63
N ASP A 315 26.50 1.92 -20.43
CA ASP A 315 27.09 1.72 -19.10
C ASP A 315 27.05 3.06 -18.37
N MET A 316 26.14 3.18 -17.41
CA MET A 316 25.87 4.45 -16.75
C MET A 316 26.82 4.69 -15.58
N SER A 317 27.77 5.60 -15.77
CA SER A 317 28.69 6.09 -14.73
C SER A 317 28.42 7.53 -14.30
N GLY A 318 27.23 8.09 -14.55
CA GLY A 318 26.96 9.52 -14.43
C GLY A 318 25.89 9.92 -13.40
N GLY A 319 25.86 11.22 -13.10
CA GLY A 319 24.94 11.82 -12.15
C GLY A 319 23.52 12.02 -12.71
N VAL A 320 22.55 12.17 -11.80
CA VAL A 320 21.13 12.42 -12.11
C VAL A 320 20.86 13.92 -12.13
N ALA A 321 20.24 14.43 -13.21
CA ALA A 321 19.68 15.77 -13.24
C ALA A 321 18.17 15.73 -12.96
N ILE A 322 17.70 16.55 -12.03
CA ILE A 322 16.29 16.70 -11.69
C ILE A 322 15.66 17.75 -12.60
N ILE A 323 14.61 17.41 -13.32
CA ILE A 323 13.73 18.38 -13.96
C ILE A 323 12.38 18.28 -13.23
N PRO A 324 12.02 19.25 -12.39
CA PRO A 324 10.71 19.26 -11.75
C PRO A 324 9.66 19.69 -12.78
N ASP A 325 8.85 18.75 -13.27
CA ASP A 325 7.64 19.06 -14.01
C ASP A 325 6.43 18.88 -13.07
N TYR A 326 5.54 19.87 -13.02
CA TYR A 326 4.62 20.13 -11.90
C TYR A 326 3.29 19.34 -11.94
N ASP A 327 3.17 18.29 -12.73
CA ASP A 327 1.91 17.53 -12.91
C ASP A 327 1.78 16.28 -12.01
N GLY A 328 2.33 16.32 -10.80
CA GLY A 328 2.26 15.17 -9.87
C GLY A 328 3.31 14.08 -10.15
N GLU A 329 4.10 14.24 -11.19
CA GLU A 329 5.20 13.35 -11.59
C GLU A 329 6.54 14.10 -11.50
N PHE A 330 7.57 13.44 -10.95
CA PHE A 330 8.95 13.95 -11.00
C PHE A 330 9.71 13.21 -12.10
N ASN A 331 10.17 13.95 -13.12
CA ASN A 331 10.97 13.38 -14.18
C ASN A 331 12.46 13.61 -13.91
N PHE A 332 13.24 12.52 -13.85
CA PHE A 332 14.70 12.57 -13.75
C PHE A 332 15.32 12.24 -15.11
N ILE A 333 16.20 13.10 -15.58
CA ILE A 333 17.04 12.80 -16.74
C ILE A 333 18.43 12.48 -16.21
N VAL A 334 18.86 11.24 -16.41
CA VAL A 334 20.24 10.82 -16.15
C VAL A 334 21.10 11.24 -17.34
N LYS A 335 22.14 12.05 -17.07
CA LYS A 335 23.08 12.53 -18.10
C LYS A 335 24.26 11.62 -18.21
#